data_77faa0fe55c6ca38ae0d10d5ef33576f
#
_entry.id   77faa0fe55c6ca38ae0d10d5ef33576f
#
_cell.length_a   1.000
_cell.length_b   1.000
_cell.length_c   1.000
_cell.angle_alpha   90.00
_cell.angle_beta   90.00
_cell.angle_gamma   90.00
#
_symmetry.space_group_name_H-M   'P 1'
#
loop_
_entity.id
_entity.type
_entity.pdbx_description
1 polymer ?
#
loop_
_entity_poly.entity_id
_entity_poly.type
_entity_poly.pdbx_seq_one_letter_code
_entity_poly.pdbx_strand_id
1 'polypeptide(L)'
;MSVAEDDPRLPLTWGTTDNVVWKTPIAGLGWSSPVIWDERIFLTTVVSDGESQEPRMGLYFPFGSPQVFEESDGRFRDPEPGDLMEREQDLHHWVVYAIDLETGDLAWTTEVNADVPQFDRHLKNTYASSTPVTDGERVYAYFGNVGVFALDMSGNLVWERRFEPQTTRLGWGPAASPVLHAGTLFVVNDNDGRSYMIALDAETGQEHWQVERDEGTNWSTPFVWQNEDRTELVTTGSDQVRSYDLEGRELWSFTGLNSIAIPQPFSAHGLLFVTSGYVGDTVRPVFAIRPGAHGDITLEPRQRSNDAIVWYDDSAGPYHPTPLVYGDYYFTLLDRGFFTVHDARTGEEQYFTERQILDQQVRRRIARGASGFTASPWAYNSKIFVLSEDGDTYVIDTTDNFNVIATNSLGEVAMSSPAIAKGSLFIRTRSHLWRLSNTTQSSEAVPAVR
;
A
#
# COMPACT_ATOMS: atom_id res chain seq x y z
N MET A 1 0.24 -10.19 -2.26
CA MET A 1 -0.93 -10.22 -3.18
C MET A 1 -2.18 -9.97 -2.37
N SER A 2 -3.10 -9.16 -2.89
CA SER A 2 -4.35 -8.82 -2.19
C SER A 2 -5.45 -9.88 -2.34
N VAL A 3 -5.18 -11.01 -3.01
CA VAL A 3 -6.11 -12.12 -3.19
C VAL A 3 -5.56 -13.35 -2.48
N ALA A 4 -6.35 -13.92 -1.57
CA ALA A 4 -6.04 -15.17 -0.89
C ALA A 4 -6.91 -16.30 -1.44
N GLU A 5 -6.45 -17.54 -1.27
CA GLU A 5 -7.26 -18.73 -1.52
C GLU A 5 -8.47 -18.75 -0.58
N ASP A 6 -9.55 -19.35 -1.05
CA ASP A 6 -10.76 -19.51 -0.26
C ASP A 6 -10.49 -20.41 0.96
N ASP A 7 -10.78 -19.90 2.15
CA ASP A 7 -10.56 -20.59 3.41
C ASP A 7 -11.74 -20.30 4.36
N PRO A 8 -12.48 -21.32 4.82
CA PRO A 8 -13.62 -21.12 5.71
C PRO A 8 -13.24 -20.54 7.09
N ARG A 9 -11.96 -20.55 7.46
CA ARG A 9 -11.47 -19.92 8.69
C ARG A 9 -11.37 -18.39 8.57
N LEU A 10 -11.25 -17.86 7.34
CA LEU A 10 -11.22 -16.42 7.11
C LEU A 10 -12.60 -15.80 7.38
N PRO A 11 -12.67 -14.76 8.26
CA PRO A 11 -13.93 -14.22 8.71
C PRO A 11 -14.57 -13.32 7.64
N LEU A 12 -15.90 -13.40 7.50
CA LEU A 12 -16.69 -12.44 6.72
C LEU A 12 -17.23 -11.30 7.59
N THR A 13 -17.36 -11.56 8.88
CA THR A 13 -17.84 -10.58 9.86
C THR A 13 -16.92 -10.55 11.08
N TRP A 14 -16.71 -9.37 11.63
CA TRP A 14 -15.96 -9.16 12.88
C TRP A 14 -16.34 -7.82 13.53
N GLY A 15 -15.93 -7.66 14.76
CA GLY A 15 -16.07 -6.44 15.53
C GLY A 15 -14.91 -6.30 16.51
N THR A 16 -15.07 -5.45 17.52
CA THR A 16 -14.04 -5.26 18.56
C THR A 16 -13.88 -6.46 19.50
N THR A 17 -14.84 -7.39 19.47
CA THR A 17 -14.88 -8.63 20.28
C THR A 17 -15.20 -9.88 19.46
N ASP A 18 -15.90 -9.71 18.32
CA ASP A 18 -16.38 -10.84 17.53
C ASP A 18 -15.30 -11.30 16.55
N ASN A 19 -15.04 -12.59 16.48
CA ASN A 19 -14.01 -13.22 15.64
C ASN A 19 -12.58 -12.67 15.89
N VAL A 20 -12.34 -12.07 17.04
CA VAL A 20 -11.01 -11.62 17.49
C VAL A 20 -10.30 -12.79 18.18
N VAL A 21 -9.18 -13.25 17.60
CA VAL A 21 -8.30 -14.24 18.21
C VAL A 21 -7.46 -13.59 19.30
N TRP A 22 -6.82 -12.47 18.94
CA TRP A 22 -6.07 -11.62 19.85
C TRP A 22 -5.97 -10.17 19.32
N LYS A 23 -5.64 -9.26 20.19
CA LYS A 23 -5.39 -7.85 19.94
C LYS A 23 -4.16 -7.41 20.71
N THR A 24 -3.13 -6.94 20.02
CA THR A 24 -1.86 -6.53 20.62
C THR A 24 -1.66 -5.02 20.47
N PRO A 25 -1.40 -4.29 21.56
CA PRO A 25 -1.10 -2.87 21.48
C PRO A 25 0.26 -2.63 20.81
N ILE A 26 0.32 -1.65 19.92
CA ILE A 26 1.52 -1.21 19.21
C ILE A 26 1.81 0.24 19.60
N ALA A 27 2.93 0.47 20.25
CA ALA A 27 3.34 1.82 20.64
C ALA A 27 3.83 2.61 19.41
N GLY A 28 3.70 3.94 19.49
CA GLY A 28 4.15 4.86 18.45
C GLY A 28 3.21 4.99 17.26
N LEU A 29 3.72 5.57 16.16
CA LEU A 29 3.01 5.81 14.91
C LEU A 29 3.65 5.05 13.77
N GLY A 30 2.85 4.36 12.96
CA GLY A 30 3.34 3.66 11.78
C GLY A 30 2.22 3.06 10.94
N TRP A 31 2.39 3.07 9.62
CA TRP A 31 1.43 2.50 8.67
C TRP A 31 1.99 1.31 7.88
N SER A 32 3.14 0.75 8.28
CA SER A 32 3.63 -0.48 7.66
C SER A 32 2.56 -1.57 7.74
N SER A 33 2.36 -2.30 6.65
CA SER A 33 1.51 -3.49 6.65
C SER A 33 2.15 -4.59 7.49
N PRO A 34 1.37 -5.52 8.09
CA PRO A 34 1.92 -6.69 8.75
C PRO A 34 2.63 -7.60 7.73
N VAL A 35 3.85 -7.99 8.02
CA VAL A 35 4.63 -8.95 7.22
C VAL A 35 4.76 -10.24 8.00
N ILE A 36 4.34 -11.35 7.40
CA ILE A 36 4.25 -12.64 8.09
C ILE A 36 5.24 -13.61 7.49
N TRP A 37 6.05 -14.21 8.36
CA TRP A 37 6.94 -15.31 8.00
C TRP A 37 6.93 -16.36 9.13
N ASP A 38 6.62 -17.58 8.77
CA ASP A 38 6.45 -18.70 9.73
C ASP A 38 5.52 -18.33 10.90
N GLU A 39 6.05 -18.25 12.11
CA GLU A 39 5.33 -17.94 13.35
C GLU A 39 5.57 -16.49 13.81
N ARG A 40 6.02 -15.59 12.92
CA ARG A 40 6.34 -14.19 13.25
C ARG A 40 5.60 -13.21 12.37
N ILE A 41 5.24 -12.08 12.98
CA ILE A 41 4.69 -10.91 12.29
C ILE A 41 5.63 -9.75 12.56
N PHE A 42 6.07 -9.07 11.49
CA PHE A 42 6.97 -7.92 11.58
C PHE A 42 6.23 -6.63 11.25
N LEU A 43 6.51 -5.58 12.03
CA LEU A 43 5.98 -4.23 11.86
C LEU A 43 7.09 -3.20 12.12
N THR A 44 6.96 -2.03 11.52
CA THR A 44 7.78 -0.86 11.84
C THR A 44 6.93 0.22 12.50
N THR A 45 7.51 0.97 13.43
CA THR A 45 6.86 2.08 14.10
C THR A 45 7.88 3.15 14.49
N VAL A 46 7.40 4.33 14.86
CA VAL A 46 8.22 5.40 15.44
C VAL A 46 7.57 5.88 16.72
N VAL A 47 8.33 5.89 17.80
CA VAL A 47 7.91 6.36 19.11
C VAL A 47 8.57 7.72 19.36
N SER A 48 7.82 8.73 19.77
CA SER A 48 8.32 10.05 20.16
C SER A 48 8.45 10.18 21.67
N ASP A 49 9.49 10.87 22.16
CA ASP A 49 9.61 11.23 23.57
C ASP A 49 8.65 12.37 23.97
N GLY A 50 8.16 13.12 22.97
CA GLY A 50 7.20 14.20 23.14
C GLY A 50 5.83 13.90 22.55
N GLU A 51 5.05 14.95 22.31
CA GLU A 51 3.77 14.83 21.63
C GLU A 51 4.00 14.67 20.13
N SER A 52 3.43 13.62 19.53
CA SER A 52 3.38 13.42 18.09
C SER A 52 2.03 13.87 17.55
N GLN A 53 2.07 14.54 16.40
CA GLN A 53 0.86 14.88 15.67
C GLN A 53 0.17 13.61 15.18
N GLU A 54 -1.07 13.39 15.63
CA GLU A 54 -1.88 12.25 15.21
C GLU A 54 -2.20 12.30 13.72
N PRO A 55 -2.10 11.16 13.00
CA PRO A 55 -2.51 11.10 11.61
C PRO A 55 -4.00 11.43 11.45
N ARG A 56 -4.31 12.26 10.46
CA ARG A 56 -5.70 12.69 10.19
C ARG A 56 -6.27 11.96 8.99
N MET A 57 -7.53 11.55 9.11
CA MET A 57 -8.31 10.96 8.04
C MET A 57 -8.75 12.01 7.00
N GLY A 58 -9.16 11.57 5.82
CA GLY A 58 -9.77 12.41 4.80
C GLY A 58 -8.84 12.79 3.66
N LEU A 59 -9.37 13.59 2.74
CA LEU A 59 -8.66 14.11 1.58
C LEU A 59 -8.36 15.59 1.78
N TYR A 60 -7.09 15.95 1.70
CA TYR A 60 -6.60 17.31 1.85
C TYR A 60 -6.16 17.85 0.49
N PHE A 61 -6.65 19.04 0.13
CA PHE A 61 -6.29 19.69 -1.13
C PHE A 61 -5.30 20.82 -0.88
N PRO A 62 -4.05 20.69 -1.30
CA PRO A 62 -3.07 21.79 -1.18
C PRO A 62 -3.13 22.73 -2.37
N PHE A 63 -4.29 23.26 -2.76
CA PHE A 63 -4.37 24.21 -3.86
C PHE A 63 -4.17 25.64 -3.38
N GLY A 64 -2.92 26.12 -3.43
CA GLY A 64 -2.59 27.56 -3.46
C GLY A 64 -3.04 28.41 -2.29
N SER A 65 -3.77 27.85 -1.36
CA SER A 65 -4.21 28.43 -0.10
C SER A 65 -4.15 27.35 0.97
N PRO A 66 -3.66 27.64 2.16
CA PRO A 66 -3.59 26.68 3.25
C PRO A 66 -4.96 26.35 3.87
N GLN A 67 -6.03 26.44 3.12
CA GLN A 67 -7.39 26.18 3.63
C GLN A 67 -7.65 24.70 3.80
N VAL A 68 -8.22 24.34 4.93
CA VAL A 68 -8.66 22.97 5.27
C VAL A 68 -10.10 22.80 4.81
N PHE A 69 -10.38 21.72 4.07
CA PHE A 69 -11.74 21.36 3.70
C PHE A 69 -12.40 20.61 4.84
N GLU A 70 -13.48 21.17 5.38
CA GLU A 70 -14.32 20.52 6.37
C GLU A 70 -15.47 19.74 5.71
N GLU A 71 -15.43 18.42 5.82
CA GLU A 71 -16.50 17.57 5.26
C GLU A 71 -17.84 17.76 5.98
N SER A 72 -17.81 18.23 7.22
CA SER A 72 -19.02 18.40 8.05
C SER A 72 -20.03 19.41 7.47
N ASP A 73 -19.54 20.46 6.79
CA ASP A 73 -20.37 21.50 6.19
C ASP A 73 -20.00 21.83 4.74
N GLY A 74 -19.01 21.15 4.17
CA GLY A 74 -18.57 21.34 2.79
C GLY A 74 -17.87 22.68 2.53
N ARG A 75 -17.30 23.31 3.56
CA ARG A 75 -16.62 24.60 3.46
C ARG A 75 -15.12 24.47 3.62
N PHE A 76 -14.40 25.47 3.09
CA PHE A 76 -12.99 25.68 3.38
C PHE A 76 -12.87 26.67 4.53
N ARG A 77 -12.02 26.38 5.50
CA ARG A 77 -11.63 27.29 6.57
C ARG A 77 -10.13 27.56 6.53
N ASP A 78 -9.70 28.65 7.16
CA ASP A 78 -8.28 28.88 7.39
C ASP A 78 -7.72 27.81 8.32
N PRO A 79 -6.44 27.38 8.11
CA PRO A 79 -5.82 26.37 8.95
C PRO A 79 -5.66 26.88 10.38
N GLU A 80 -5.97 26.01 11.34
CA GLU A 80 -5.64 26.23 12.74
C GLU A 80 -4.27 25.62 13.08
N PRO A 81 -3.66 26.00 14.22
CA PRO A 81 -2.50 25.29 14.74
C PRO A 81 -2.79 23.77 14.81
N GLY A 82 -1.91 22.95 14.20
CA GLY A 82 -2.10 21.51 14.07
C GLY A 82 -2.76 21.06 12.75
N ASP A 83 -3.24 21.97 11.90
CA ASP A 83 -3.63 21.66 10.53
C ASP A 83 -2.45 21.72 9.55
N LEU A 84 -1.40 22.41 9.96
CA LEU A 84 -0.17 22.53 9.18
C LEU A 84 0.73 21.33 9.43
N MET A 85 1.40 20.90 8.38
CA MET A 85 2.46 19.90 8.48
C MET A 85 3.69 20.57 9.08
N GLU A 86 3.99 20.23 10.32
CA GLU A 86 5.16 20.78 11.03
C GLU A 86 6.11 19.63 11.34
N ARG A 87 7.42 19.90 11.17
CA ARG A 87 8.45 18.95 11.57
C ARG A 87 8.42 18.81 13.09
N GLU A 88 8.26 17.57 13.54
CA GLU A 88 8.34 17.25 14.95
C GLU A 88 9.75 17.48 15.48
N GLN A 89 9.88 18.09 16.67
CA GLN A 89 11.16 18.56 17.20
C GLN A 89 11.71 17.67 18.32
N ASP A 90 10.89 16.75 18.84
CA ASP A 90 11.28 15.83 19.89
C ASP A 90 12.12 14.67 19.35
N LEU A 91 12.83 13.99 20.24
CA LEU A 91 13.55 12.77 19.91
C LEU A 91 12.56 11.67 19.51
N HIS A 92 12.83 11.02 18.42
CA HIS A 92 12.07 9.90 17.89
C HIS A 92 12.92 8.64 17.85
N HIS A 93 12.28 7.50 18.11
CA HIS A 93 12.87 6.16 18.12
C HIS A 93 12.23 5.32 17.02
N TRP A 94 13.02 4.94 16.01
CA TRP A 94 12.59 4.05 14.93
C TRP A 94 12.74 2.61 15.37
N VAL A 95 11.63 1.89 15.37
CA VAL A 95 11.51 0.59 16.02
C VAL A 95 10.97 -0.47 15.07
N VAL A 96 11.53 -1.67 15.12
CA VAL A 96 11.02 -2.87 14.48
C VAL A 96 10.46 -3.81 15.55
N TYR A 97 9.23 -4.27 15.35
CA TYR A 97 8.57 -5.27 16.18
C TYR A 97 8.55 -6.64 15.51
N ALA A 98 8.79 -7.68 16.28
CA ALA A 98 8.38 -9.03 15.95
C ALA A 98 7.36 -9.52 16.98
N ILE A 99 6.23 -10.01 16.48
CA ILE A 99 5.09 -10.46 17.26
C ILE A 99 4.89 -11.95 16.97
N ASP A 100 4.63 -12.74 18.00
CA ASP A 100 4.28 -14.14 17.84
C ASP A 100 2.90 -14.26 17.18
N LEU A 101 2.82 -15.00 16.09
CA LEU A 101 1.60 -15.10 15.28
C LEU A 101 0.46 -15.77 16.04
N GLU A 102 0.74 -16.78 16.87
CA GLU A 102 -0.30 -17.54 17.55
C GLU A 102 -0.81 -16.82 18.80
N THR A 103 0.07 -16.23 19.58
CA THR A 103 -0.29 -15.62 20.88
C THR A 103 -0.54 -14.11 20.81
N GLY A 104 0.04 -13.43 19.81
CA GLY A 104 0.06 -11.97 19.76
C GLY A 104 1.07 -11.32 20.69
N ASP A 105 1.88 -12.09 21.42
CA ASP A 105 2.90 -11.55 22.33
C ASP A 105 4.08 -10.97 21.55
N LEU A 106 4.72 -9.93 22.12
CA LEU A 106 5.97 -9.41 21.58
C LEU A 106 7.08 -10.44 21.74
N ALA A 107 7.62 -10.93 20.61
CA ALA A 107 8.78 -11.80 20.61
C ALA A 107 10.07 -11.00 20.87
N TRP A 108 10.21 -9.87 20.19
CA TRP A 108 11.28 -8.90 20.40
C TRP A 108 10.90 -7.51 19.86
N THR A 109 11.64 -6.52 20.32
CA THR A 109 11.54 -5.12 19.86
C THR A 109 12.94 -4.59 19.73
N THR A 110 13.28 -3.99 18.58
CA THR A 110 14.60 -3.42 18.34
C THR A 110 14.47 -1.98 17.86
N GLU A 111 15.07 -1.07 18.62
CA GLU A 111 15.33 0.29 18.17
C GLU A 111 16.53 0.29 17.22
N VAL A 112 16.33 0.81 16.01
CA VAL A 112 17.37 0.85 14.98
C VAL A 112 17.92 2.25 14.74
N ASN A 113 17.21 3.28 15.21
CA ASN A 113 17.63 4.68 15.14
C ASN A 113 16.95 5.51 16.22
N ALA A 114 17.66 6.51 16.74
CA ALA A 114 17.10 7.55 17.60
C ALA A 114 17.65 8.91 17.14
N ASP A 115 16.75 9.82 16.70
CA ASP A 115 17.10 11.16 16.23
C ASP A 115 15.85 12.06 16.23
N VAL A 116 16.07 13.35 15.99
CA VAL A 116 15.00 14.29 15.67
C VAL A 116 14.69 14.17 14.16
N PRO A 117 13.43 14.02 13.73
CA PRO A 117 13.09 13.94 12.32
C PRO A 117 13.66 15.12 11.53
N GLN A 118 14.27 14.84 10.38
CA GLN A 118 14.95 15.88 9.60
C GLN A 118 13.99 16.71 8.74
N PHE A 119 12.81 16.16 8.40
CA PHE A 119 11.81 16.77 7.52
C PHE A 119 10.39 16.57 8.04
N ASP A 120 9.47 17.37 7.49
CA ASP A 120 8.05 17.28 7.75
C ASP A 120 7.47 15.96 7.21
N ARG A 121 6.22 15.67 7.56
CA ARG A 121 5.42 14.58 7.01
C ARG A 121 3.99 15.05 6.73
N HIS A 122 3.34 14.45 5.74
CA HIS A 122 1.92 14.70 5.47
C HIS A 122 1.07 14.33 6.71
N LEU A 123 -0.04 15.03 6.92
CA LEU A 123 -0.97 14.79 8.03
C LEU A 123 -1.47 13.34 8.14
N LYS A 124 -1.49 12.59 7.04
CA LYS A 124 -1.83 11.16 7.02
C LYS A 124 -0.61 10.25 7.16
N ASN A 125 0.59 10.75 6.89
CA ASN A 125 1.81 9.97 6.87
C ASN A 125 2.38 9.78 8.28
N THR A 126 3.30 8.84 8.41
CA THR A 126 4.13 8.63 9.61
C THR A 126 5.59 8.51 9.18
N TYR A 127 6.54 8.61 10.11
CA TYR A 127 7.95 8.32 9.83
C TYR A 127 8.26 6.82 9.72
N ALA A 128 7.22 5.95 9.78
CA ALA A 128 7.31 4.50 9.62
C ALA A 128 6.14 3.95 8.77
N SER A 129 5.91 4.54 7.58
CA SER A 129 4.86 4.09 6.66
C SER A 129 5.34 2.98 5.71
N SER A 130 6.64 2.87 5.46
CA SER A 130 7.21 1.82 4.63
C SER A 130 7.05 0.45 5.28
N THR A 131 6.60 -0.53 4.50
CA THR A 131 6.43 -1.93 4.94
C THR A 131 7.77 -2.65 4.84
N PRO A 132 8.23 -3.36 5.89
CA PRO A 132 9.45 -4.15 5.83
C PRO A 132 9.28 -5.35 4.90
N VAL A 133 10.41 -5.98 4.52
CA VAL A 133 10.41 -7.26 3.79
C VAL A 133 11.30 -8.27 4.50
N THR A 134 11.12 -9.57 4.21
CA THR A 134 11.91 -10.64 4.82
C THR A 134 12.16 -11.77 3.82
N ASP A 135 13.31 -12.44 3.98
CA ASP A 135 13.68 -13.69 3.29
C ASP A 135 13.57 -14.92 4.21
N GLY A 136 13.19 -14.70 5.48
CA GLY A 136 13.12 -15.75 6.50
C GLY A 136 14.43 -15.94 7.27
N GLU A 137 15.51 -15.29 6.84
CA GLU A 137 16.80 -15.22 7.58
C GLU A 137 16.97 -13.85 8.22
N ARG A 138 16.47 -12.80 7.54
CA ARG A 138 16.55 -11.40 7.99
C ARG A 138 15.23 -10.66 7.73
N VAL A 139 15.07 -9.59 8.48
CA VAL A 139 14.01 -8.58 8.27
C VAL A 139 14.68 -7.28 7.84
N TYR A 140 14.23 -6.71 6.72
CA TYR A 140 14.77 -5.47 6.16
C TYR A 140 13.75 -4.36 6.36
N ALA A 141 14.04 -3.44 7.26
CA ALA A 141 13.22 -2.28 7.57
C ALA A 141 13.79 -1.04 6.85
N TYR A 142 12.98 -0.39 6.04
CA TYR A 142 13.32 0.86 5.37
C TYR A 142 12.54 2.02 6.00
N PHE A 143 13.26 3.04 6.41
CA PHE A 143 12.70 4.25 7.02
C PHE A 143 13.05 5.51 6.19
N GLY A 144 12.72 5.50 4.92
CA GLY A 144 12.83 6.64 4.03
C GLY A 144 14.16 7.41 4.19
N ASN A 145 14.06 8.60 4.76
CA ASN A 145 15.20 9.51 4.96
C ASN A 145 16.23 9.06 6.02
N VAL A 146 16.00 7.96 6.71
CA VAL A 146 16.96 7.42 7.70
C VAL A 146 17.86 6.35 7.08
N GLY A 147 17.25 5.38 6.38
CA GLY A 147 18.00 4.31 5.75
C GLY A 147 17.33 2.95 5.82
N VAL A 148 18.11 1.92 5.50
CA VAL A 148 17.73 0.49 5.58
C VAL A 148 18.48 -0.17 6.72
N PHE A 149 17.77 -1.02 7.45
CA PHE A 149 18.30 -1.80 8.57
C PHE A 149 17.94 -3.27 8.38
N ALA A 150 18.92 -4.14 8.40
CA ALA A 150 18.71 -5.59 8.37
C ALA A 150 18.93 -6.17 9.76
N LEU A 151 17.90 -6.86 10.25
CA LEU A 151 17.93 -7.57 11.53
C LEU A 151 17.86 -9.07 11.27
N ASP A 152 18.52 -9.87 12.11
CA ASP A 152 18.29 -11.31 12.12
C ASP A 152 16.90 -11.65 12.70
N MET A 153 16.46 -12.91 12.60
CA MET A 153 15.16 -13.34 13.09
C MET A 153 15.02 -13.28 14.63
N SER A 154 16.11 -13.02 15.33
CA SER A 154 16.14 -12.79 16.79
C SER A 154 16.11 -11.29 17.15
N GLY A 155 16.11 -10.40 16.15
CA GLY A 155 16.05 -8.95 16.33
C GLY A 155 17.40 -8.27 16.48
N ASN A 156 18.53 -8.96 16.29
CA ASN A 156 19.84 -8.32 16.32
C ASN A 156 20.11 -7.60 15.01
N LEU A 157 20.62 -6.36 15.07
CA LEU A 157 21.05 -5.60 13.89
C LEU A 157 22.28 -6.31 13.26
N VAL A 158 22.15 -6.68 11.98
CA VAL A 158 23.19 -7.33 11.18
C VAL A 158 23.98 -6.31 10.40
N TRP A 159 23.29 -5.44 9.67
CA TRP A 159 23.88 -4.33 8.93
C TRP A 159 22.90 -3.17 8.80
N GLU A 160 23.43 -1.97 8.51
CA GLU A 160 22.64 -0.79 8.18
C GLU A 160 23.23 -0.06 6.98
N ARG A 161 22.37 0.59 6.21
CA ARG A 161 22.73 1.52 5.14
C ARG A 161 21.99 2.83 5.36
N ARG A 162 22.72 3.87 5.77
CA ARG A 162 22.18 5.21 5.95
C ARG A 162 22.04 5.92 4.62
N PHE A 163 20.99 6.73 4.50
CA PHE A 163 20.78 7.60 3.35
C PHE A 163 20.84 9.06 3.77
N GLU A 164 21.30 9.90 2.85
CA GLU A 164 21.22 11.35 3.05
C GLU A 164 19.75 11.76 2.99
N PRO A 165 19.25 12.51 3.99
CA PRO A 165 17.88 12.98 4.00
C PRO A 165 17.56 13.85 2.79
N GLN A 166 16.43 13.63 2.13
CA GLN A 166 15.99 14.33 0.94
C GLN A 166 14.64 14.99 1.18
N THR A 167 14.43 16.14 0.55
CA THR A 167 13.14 16.82 0.56
C THR A 167 12.15 16.10 -0.33
N THR A 168 10.92 15.98 0.14
CA THR A 168 9.80 15.45 -0.65
C THR A 168 8.83 16.56 -1.03
N ARG A 169 8.05 16.34 -2.07
CA ARG A 169 7.03 17.27 -2.55
C ARG A 169 6.17 17.74 -1.38
N LEU A 170 6.08 19.04 -1.20
CA LEU A 170 5.31 19.71 -0.16
C LEU A 170 5.62 19.22 1.27
N GLY A 171 6.79 18.64 1.52
CA GLY A 171 7.14 18.11 2.84
C GLY A 171 6.35 16.86 3.26
N TRP A 172 5.79 16.09 2.31
CA TRP A 172 4.89 14.99 2.66
C TRP A 172 5.58 13.74 3.22
N GLY A 173 6.89 13.69 3.18
CA GLY A 173 7.68 12.55 3.67
C GLY A 173 7.62 11.33 2.74
N PRO A 174 8.59 10.42 2.83
CA PRO A 174 8.64 9.18 2.06
C PRO A 174 7.63 8.14 2.58
N ALA A 175 7.21 7.19 1.71
CA ALA A 175 6.40 6.05 2.10
C ALA A 175 6.57 4.81 1.20
N ALA A 176 7.36 4.89 0.12
CA ALA A 176 7.68 3.71 -0.70
C ALA A 176 8.34 2.62 0.14
N SER A 177 8.03 1.37 -0.14
CA SER A 177 8.61 0.21 0.55
C SER A 177 9.74 -0.41 -0.28
N PRO A 178 10.70 -1.10 0.34
CA PRO A 178 11.70 -1.87 -0.39
C PRO A 178 11.09 -3.13 -1.00
N VAL A 179 11.78 -3.71 -1.98
CA VAL A 179 11.42 -5.01 -2.57
C VAL A 179 12.63 -5.93 -2.54
N LEU A 180 12.40 -7.17 -2.15
CA LEU A 180 13.45 -8.19 -2.07
C LEU A 180 13.22 -9.25 -3.15
N HIS A 181 14.28 -9.54 -3.94
CA HIS A 181 14.24 -10.60 -4.93
C HIS A 181 15.63 -11.21 -5.12
N ALA A 182 15.72 -12.55 -5.09
CA ALA A 182 16.91 -13.33 -5.36
C ALA A 182 18.17 -12.82 -4.60
N GLY A 183 18.02 -12.50 -3.30
CA GLY A 183 19.12 -12.01 -2.48
C GLY A 183 19.51 -10.54 -2.70
N THR A 184 18.74 -9.81 -3.47
CA THR A 184 18.94 -8.37 -3.71
C THR A 184 17.78 -7.56 -3.18
N LEU A 185 18.07 -6.52 -2.41
CA LEU A 185 17.12 -5.55 -1.90
C LEU A 185 17.11 -4.31 -2.79
N PHE A 186 15.97 -3.98 -3.38
CA PHE A 186 15.79 -2.81 -4.21
C PHE A 186 15.05 -1.72 -3.45
N VAL A 187 15.59 -0.51 -3.46
CA VAL A 187 15.01 0.69 -2.85
C VAL A 187 14.91 1.78 -3.88
N VAL A 188 13.71 2.33 -4.07
CA VAL A 188 13.50 3.56 -4.85
C VAL A 188 13.42 4.73 -3.89
N ASN A 189 14.23 5.75 -4.12
CA ASN A 189 14.25 6.99 -3.36
C ASN A 189 14.02 8.17 -4.30
N ASP A 190 12.77 8.29 -4.76
CA ASP A 190 12.32 9.41 -5.60
C ASP A 190 11.91 10.59 -4.71
N ASN A 191 12.48 11.77 -4.96
CA ASN A 191 12.33 12.96 -4.14
C ASN A 191 12.54 14.23 -4.96
N ASP A 192 12.40 15.41 -4.36
CA ASP A 192 12.55 16.69 -5.06
C ASP A 192 14.02 17.18 -5.11
N GLY A 193 14.96 16.42 -4.54
CA GLY A 193 16.38 16.73 -4.54
C GLY A 193 17.16 15.86 -5.52
N ARG A 194 17.46 14.63 -5.14
CA ARG A 194 18.20 13.65 -5.94
C ARG A 194 17.48 12.31 -5.92
N SER A 195 16.81 11.98 -7.01
CA SER A 195 16.10 10.70 -7.17
C SER A 195 17.02 9.61 -7.68
N TYR A 196 16.94 8.44 -7.06
CA TYR A 196 17.73 7.27 -7.45
C TYR A 196 17.03 5.96 -7.07
N MET A 197 17.45 4.90 -7.71
CA MET A 197 17.15 3.53 -7.30
C MET A 197 18.47 2.83 -6.96
N ILE A 198 18.50 2.08 -5.86
CA ILE A 198 19.67 1.35 -5.39
C ILE A 198 19.35 -0.13 -5.19
N ALA A 199 20.26 -0.99 -5.60
CA ALA A 199 20.24 -2.42 -5.31
C ALA A 199 21.33 -2.76 -4.30
N LEU A 200 20.94 -3.39 -3.21
CA LEU A 200 21.82 -3.81 -2.13
C LEU A 200 21.85 -5.33 -2.04
N ASP A 201 23.00 -5.88 -1.80
CA ASP A 201 23.14 -7.26 -1.38
C ASP A 201 22.42 -7.47 -0.04
N ALA A 202 21.47 -8.37 -0.01
CA ALA A 202 20.60 -8.57 1.15
C ALA A 202 21.36 -9.13 2.36
N GLU A 203 22.45 -9.88 2.14
CA GLU A 203 23.25 -10.47 3.22
C GLU A 203 24.14 -9.44 3.90
N THR A 204 24.72 -8.51 3.13
CA THR A 204 25.81 -7.64 3.59
C THR A 204 25.46 -6.14 3.59
N GLY A 205 24.39 -5.73 2.90
CA GLY A 205 24.05 -4.32 2.68
C GLY A 205 24.97 -3.60 1.69
N GLN A 206 25.90 -4.32 1.02
CA GLN A 206 26.77 -3.73 0.02
C GLN A 206 25.99 -3.36 -1.24
N GLU A 207 26.36 -2.24 -1.84
CA GLU A 207 25.75 -1.77 -3.07
C GLU A 207 26.20 -2.63 -4.25
N HIS A 208 25.23 -3.22 -4.97
CA HIS A 208 25.49 -3.83 -6.26
C HIS A 208 25.55 -2.77 -7.36
N TRP A 209 24.58 -1.87 -7.37
CA TRP A 209 24.48 -0.75 -8.31
C TRP A 209 23.53 0.33 -7.79
N GLN A 210 23.68 1.53 -8.33
CA GLN A 210 22.76 2.65 -8.17
C GLN A 210 22.51 3.30 -9.53
N VAL A 211 21.25 3.64 -9.80
CA VAL A 211 20.81 4.33 -11.02
C VAL A 211 20.17 5.65 -10.63
N GLU A 212 20.67 6.74 -11.19
CA GLU A 212 20.04 8.06 -11.07
C GLU A 212 18.70 8.05 -11.84
N ARG A 213 17.70 8.72 -11.28
CA ARG A 213 16.37 8.81 -11.86
C ARG A 213 15.99 10.27 -12.04
N ASP A 214 15.50 10.62 -13.23
CA ASP A 214 14.95 11.94 -13.52
C ASP A 214 13.47 11.94 -13.13
N GLU A 215 13.20 11.92 -11.83
CA GLU A 215 11.85 11.88 -11.24
C GLU A 215 11.73 12.89 -10.09
N GLY A 216 10.53 13.44 -9.92
CA GLY A 216 10.14 14.08 -8.68
C GLY A 216 9.69 13.07 -7.62
N THR A 217 9.24 13.56 -6.48
CA THR A 217 8.78 12.71 -5.38
C THR A 217 7.68 11.74 -5.82
N ASN A 218 7.88 10.48 -5.49
CA ASN A 218 6.97 9.39 -5.75
C ASN A 218 6.87 8.48 -4.51
N TRP A 219 5.72 7.85 -4.30
CA TRP A 219 5.43 7.02 -3.13
C TRP A 219 5.16 5.56 -3.47
N SER A 220 5.19 5.19 -4.73
CA SER A 220 4.92 3.82 -5.17
C SER A 220 6.09 2.90 -4.84
N THR A 221 5.75 1.72 -4.35
CA THR A 221 6.70 0.63 -4.15
C THR A 221 7.04 -0.01 -5.50
N PRO A 222 8.30 -0.28 -5.84
CA PRO A 222 8.65 -0.99 -7.06
C PRO A 222 8.06 -2.41 -7.09
N PHE A 223 7.97 -3.00 -8.27
CA PHE A 223 7.40 -4.34 -8.45
C PHE A 223 8.34 -5.22 -9.27
N VAL A 224 8.67 -6.40 -8.75
CA VAL A 224 9.40 -7.42 -9.51
C VAL A 224 8.41 -8.22 -10.33
N TRP A 225 8.40 -7.99 -11.63
CA TRP A 225 7.54 -8.67 -12.59
C TRP A 225 8.26 -9.87 -13.21
N GLN A 226 7.93 -11.06 -12.72
CA GLN A 226 8.32 -12.30 -13.35
C GLN A 226 7.29 -12.66 -14.41
N ASN A 227 7.66 -12.59 -15.65
CA ASN A 227 6.80 -12.88 -16.80
C ASN A 227 7.41 -14.00 -17.67
N GLU A 228 6.74 -14.35 -18.75
CA GLU A 228 7.16 -15.44 -19.64
C GLU A 228 8.48 -15.18 -20.38
N ASP A 229 8.86 -13.90 -20.55
CA ASP A 229 10.07 -13.53 -21.30
C ASP A 229 11.26 -13.31 -20.35
N ARG A 230 11.04 -12.67 -19.18
CA ARG A 230 12.12 -12.26 -18.26
C ARG A 230 11.61 -11.79 -16.90
N THR A 231 12.55 -11.56 -15.98
CA THR A 231 12.28 -10.86 -14.72
C THR A 231 12.63 -9.38 -14.89
N GLU A 232 11.71 -8.51 -14.51
CA GLU A 232 11.83 -7.05 -14.63
C GLU A 232 11.56 -6.36 -13.30
N LEU A 233 12.25 -5.27 -13.04
CA LEU A 233 11.96 -4.37 -11.93
C LEU A 233 11.20 -3.15 -12.47
N VAL A 234 9.91 -3.06 -12.18
CA VAL A 234 9.04 -1.99 -12.66
C VAL A 234 8.88 -0.92 -11.60
N THR A 235 9.09 0.33 -11.97
CA THR A 235 8.94 1.50 -11.12
C THR A 235 7.98 2.49 -11.77
N THR A 236 7.13 3.12 -10.97
CA THR A 236 6.38 4.30 -11.39
C THR A 236 7.08 5.55 -10.88
N GLY A 237 6.93 6.64 -11.57
CA GLY A 237 7.44 7.94 -11.19
C GLY A 237 6.40 9.04 -11.33
N SER A 238 6.79 10.28 -11.11
CA SER A 238 5.96 11.47 -11.31
C SER A 238 5.79 11.85 -12.78
N ASP A 239 6.65 11.33 -13.65
CA ASP A 239 6.66 11.59 -15.09
C ASP A 239 6.60 10.31 -15.91
N GLN A 240 7.40 9.33 -15.56
CA GLN A 240 7.55 8.09 -16.34
C GLN A 240 7.35 6.82 -15.53
N VAL A 241 6.84 5.80 -16.19
CA VAL A 241 6.98 4.40 -15.78
C VAL A 241 8.23 3.84 -16.46
N ARG A 242 9.07 3.15 -15.70
CA ARG A 242 10.28 2.51 -16.23
C ARG A 242 10.37 1.06 -15.76
N SER A 243 10.80 0.21 -16.67
CA SER A 243 11.21 -1.15 -16.35
C SER A 243 12.71 -1.30 -16.52
N TYR A 244 13.31 -2.03 -15.60
CA TYR A 244 14.74 -2.33 -15.59
C TYR A 244 14.97 -3.83 -15.52
N ASP A 245 16.11 -4.28 -16.05
CA ASP A 245 16.63 -5.59 -15.66
C ASP A 245 17.18 -5.57 -14.22
N LEU A 246 17.56 -6.74 -13.71
CA LEU A 246 18.06 -6.84 -12.34
C LEU A 246 19.45 -6.22 -12.16
N GLU A 247 20.15 -5.85 -13.24
CA GLU A 247 21.40 -5.13 -13.27
C GLU A 247 21.23 -3.60 -13.37
N GLY A 248 19.98 -3.10 -13.37
CA GLY A 248 19.65 -1.67 -13.39
C GLY A 248 19.64 -1.03 -14.78
N ARG A 249 19.68 -1.82 -15.87
CA ARG A 249 19.59 -1.28 -17.24
C ARG A 249 18.11 -1.12 -17.62
N GLU A 250 17.73 0.05 -18.10
CA GLU A 250 16.36 0.32 -18.56
C GLU A 250 16.03 -0.55 -19.77
N LEU A 251 14.86 -1.19 -19.71
CA LEU A 251 14.34 -2.07 -20.77
C LEU A 251 13.28 -1.38 -21.61
N TRP A 252 12.36 -0.68 -20.95
CA TRP A 252 11.32 0.13 -21.58
C TRP A 252 10.83 1.20 -20.64
N SER A 253 10.21 2.23 -21.21
CA SER A 253 9.57 3.30 -20.45
C SER A 253 8.36 3.86 -21.20
N PHE A 254 7.49 4.59 -20.49
CA PHE A 254 6.42 5.38 -21.09
C PHE A 254 5.98 6.52 -20.15
N THR A 255 5.36 7.54 -20.75
CA THR A 255 4.74 8.66 -20.04
C THR A 255 3.21 8.51 -20.00
N GLY A 256 2.55 9.26 -19.11
CA GLY A 256 1.08 9.34 -19.03
C GLY A 256 0.48 8.98 -17.69
N LEU A 257 1.30 8.80 -16.64
CA LEU A 257 0.81 8.76 -15.28
C LEU A 257 0.45 10.18 -14.77
N ASN A 258 -0.14 10.24 -13.59
CA ASN A 258 -0.35 11.49 -12.85
C ASN A 258 0.96 12.00 -12.25
N SER A 259 0.92 13.27 -11.80
CA SER A 259 2.02 13.93 -11.10
C SER A 259 2.39 13.29 -9.75
N ILE A 260 1.55 12.38 -9.24
CA ILE A 260 1.77 11.62 -8.00
C ILE A 260 1.33 10.18 -8.24
N ALA A 261 2.25 9.23 -8.14
CA ALA A 261 1.98 7.81 -8.19
C ALA A 261 2.17 7.19 -6.79
N ILE A 262 1.14 6.49 -6.31
CA ILE A 262 1.16 5.79 -5.02
C ILE A 262 0.87 4.30 -5.20
N PRO A 263 -0.15 3.89 -6.00
CA PRO A 263 -0.45 2.48 -6.22
C PRO A 263 0.77 1.71 -6.74
N GLN A 264 1.03 0.55 -6.16
CA GLN A 264 2.10 -0.34 -6.61
C GLN A 264 1.69 -1.02 -7.93
N PRO A 265 2.57 -1.14 -8.92
CA PRO A 265 2.36 -2.04 -10.05
C PRO A 265 2.14 -3.48 -9.59
N PHE A 266 1.33 -4.25 -10.31
CA PHE A 266 1.12 -5.66 -10.02
C PHE A 266 0.77 -6.43 -11.30
N SER A 267 0.82 -7.76 -11.25
CA SER A 267 0.52 -8.58 -12.43
C SER A 267 -0.60 -9.60 -12.17
N ALA A 268 -1.43 -9.80 -13.19
CA ALA A 268 -2.44 -10.85 -13.25
C ALA A 268 -2.73 -11.22 -14.71
N HIS A 269 -3.14 -12.45 -14.97
CA HIS A 269 -3.47 -12.95 -16.32
C HIS A 269 -2.37 -12.73 -17.37
N GLY A 270 -1.09 -12.75 -16.95
CA GLY A 270 0.05 -12.48 -17.83
C GLY A 270 0.25 -11.01 -18.20
N LEU A 271 -0.57 -10.10 -17.66
CA LEU A 271 -0.45 -8.65 -17.86
C LEU A 271 0.11 -7.96 -16.62
N LEU A 272 0.85 -6.90 -16.82
CA LEU A 272 1.26 -5.94 -15.79
C LEU A 272 0.27 -4.78 -15.77
N PHE A 273 -0.20 -4.42 -14.59
CA PHE A 273 -1.09 -3.27 -14.37
C PHE A 273 -0.32 -2.16 -13.69
N VAL A 274 -0.42 -0.96 -14.26
CA VAL A 274 0.19 0.27 -13.74
C VAL A 274 -0.87 1.36 -13.72
N THR A 275 -0.96 2.10 -12.61
CA THR A 275 -2.00 3.09 -12.43
C THR A 275 -1.57 4.23 -11.51
N SER A 276 -2.25 5.36 -11.62
CA SER A 276 -2.20 6.47 -10.67
C SER A 276 -3.51 7.26 -10.74
N GLY A 277 -3.80 8.07 -9.72
CA GLY A 277 -5.10 8.75 -9.67
C GLY A 277 -5.14 9.93 -8.72
N TYR A 278 -4.09 10.76 -8.70
CA TYR A 278 -4.07 11.94 -7.83
C TYR A 278 -5.28 12.85 -8.08
N VAL A 279 -5.94 13.22 -7.00
CA VAL A 279 -7.18 14.01 -7.06
C VAL A 279 -7.03 15.42 -7.62
N GLY A 280 -5.78 15.92 -7.68
CA GLY A 280 -5.44 17.21 -8.29
C GLY A 280 -5.28 17.18 -9.80
N ASP A 281 -5.19 16.00 -10.40
CA ASP A 281 -4.99 15.83 -11.84
C ASP A 281 -6.31 15.53 -12.57
N THR A 282 -6.32 15.81 -13.88
CA THR A 282 -7.55 15.71 -14.71
C THR A 282 -7.83 14.29 -15.18
N VAL A 283 -6.81 13.44 -15.24
CA VAL A 283 -6.91 12.04 -15.69
C VAL A 283 -6.58 11.10 -14.55
N ARG A 284 -7.08 9.87 -14.62
CA ARG A 284 -6.83 8.80 -13.65
C ARG A 284 -6.49 7.51 -14.41
N PRO A 285 -5.25 7.43 -14.93
CA PRO A 285 -4.85 6.40 -15.88
C PRO A 285 -4.73 5.02 -15.25
N VAL A 286 -5.11 4.02 -16.04
CA VAL A 286 -4.81 2.60 -15.84
C VAL A 286 -4.24 2.06 -17.14
N PHE A 287 -3.12 1.36 -17.07
CA PHE A 287 -2.47 0.68 -18.19
C PHE A 287 -2.36 -0.81 -17.92
N ALA A 288 -2.68 -1.64 -18.90
CA ALA A 288 -2.39 -3.07 -18.91
C ALA A 288 -1.35 -3.37 -19.99
N ILE A 289 -0.22 -3.92 -19.58
CA ILE A 289 0.99 -4.07 -20.41
C ILE A 289 1.29 -5.56 -20.55
N ARG A 290 1.60 -6.02 -21.78
CA ARG A 290 2.02 -7.40 -22.03
C ARG A 290 3.53 -7.56 -21.86
N PRO A 291 4.03 -8.80 -21.64
CA PRO A 291 5.45 -9.12 -21.68
C PRO A 291 6.11 -8.73 -23.01
N GLY A 292 7.43 -8.63 -23.01
CA GLY A 292 8.21 -8.38 -24.23
C GLY A 292 8.34 -6.93 -24.67
N ALA A 293 7.85 -5.95 -23.88
CA ALA A 293 7.98 -4.53 -24.19
C ALA A 293 9.46 -4.08 -24.24
N HIS A 294 9.78 -3.14 -25.16
CA HIS A 294 11.13 -2.59 -25.36
C HIS A 294 11.07 -1.11 -25.75
N GLY A 295 12.04 -0.32 -25.25
CA GLY A 295 12.18 1.10 -25.59
C GLY A 295 11.00 1.95 -25.12
N ASP A 296 10.70 3.02 -25.82
CA ASP A 296 9.57 3.88 -25.49
C ASP A 296 8.25 3.27 -26.03
N ILE A 297 7.34 2.96 -25.09
CA ILE A 297 6.03 2.38 -25.41
C ILE A 297 4.89 3.36 -25.16
N THR A 298 5.17 4.67 -25.07
CA THR A 298 4.18 5.73 -24.87
C THR A 298 3.07 5.66 -25.92
N LEU A 299 1.82 5.78 -25.48
CA LEU A 299 0.66 5.87 -26.39
C LEU A 299 0.66 7.22 -27.11
N GLU A 300 0.43 7.18 -28.42
CA GLU A 300 0.15 8.39 -29.18
C GLU A 300 -1.16 9.05 -28.71
N PRO A 301 -1.34 10.36 -28.89
CA PRO A 301 -2.56 11.05 -28.51
C PRO A 301 -3.83 10.36 -29.06
N ARG A 302 -4.75 10.04 -28.16
CA ARG A 302 -6.03 9.33 -28.42
C ARG A 302 -5.92 7.82 -28.65
N GLN A 303 -4.75 7.25 -28.69
CA GLN A 303 -4.61 5.79 -28.67
C GLN A 303 -5.05 5.23 -27.32
N ARG A 304 -5.60 4.01 -27.36
CA ARG A 304 -5.99 3.26 -26.17
C ARG A 304 -5.23 1.94 -26.05
N SER A 305 -4.42 1.61 -27.05
CA SER A 305 -3.55 0.43 -27.08
C SER A 305 -2.47 0.58 -28.14
N ASN A 306 -1.40 -0.21 -28.01
CA ASN A 306 -0.34 -0.40 -29.01
C ASN A 306 0.21 -1.84 -28.91
N ASP A 307 1.37 -2.12 -29.50
CA ASP A 307 1.96 -3.46 -29.46
C ASP A 307 2.32 -3.93 -28.05
N ALA A 308 2.62 -3.03 -27.10
CA ALA A 308 2.98 -3.34 -25.73
C ALA A 308 1.81 -3.10 -24.74
N ILE A 309 1.05 -2.02 -24.90
CA ILE A 309 -0.10 -1.66 -24.06
C ILE A 309 -1.36 -2.28 -24.65
N VAL A 310 -1.94 -3.25 -23.93
CA VAL A 310 -3.15 -3.98 -24.35
C VAL A 310 -4.38 -3.10 -24.28
N TRP A 311 -4.54 -2.38 -23.18
CA TRP A 311 -5.61 -1.41 -22.99
C TRP A 311 -5.19 -0.28 -22.05
N TYR A 312 -5.87 0.83 -22.16
CA TYR A 312 -5.71 2.03 -21.37
C TYR A 312 -7.07 2.65 -21.06
N ASP A 313 -7.28 3.00 -19.78
CA ASP A 313 -8.40 3.81 -19.30
C ASP A 313 -7.87 5.07 -18.61
N ASP A 314 -8.51 6.24 -18.83
CA ASP A 314 -8.06 7.54 -18.33
C ASP A 314 -8.86 8.03 -17.11
N SER A 315 -9.73 7.18 -16.55
CA SER A 315 -10.70 7.58 -15.54
C SER A 315 -10.78 6.68 -14.31
N ALA A 316 -10.17 5.50 -14.35
CA ALA A 316 -10.34 4.44 -13.35
C ALA A 316 -9.19 4.34 -12.33
N GLY A 317 -8.13 5.11 -12.45
CA GLY A 317 -6.97 5.04 -11.54
C GLY A 317 -7.28 5.55 -10.14
N PRO A 318 -6.94 4.81 -9.09
CA PRO A 318 -7.10 5.22 -7.69
C PRO A 318 -5.94 6.11 -7.23
N TYR A 319 -6.16 6.88 -6.18
CA TYR A 319 -5.11 7.74 -5.61
C TYR A 319 -4.15 6.93 -4.70
N HIS A 320 -4.64 6.33 -3.62
CA HIS A 320 -3.82 5.58 -2.67
C HIS A 320 -3.89 4.06 -2.87
N PRO A 321 -5.09 3.43 -2.92
CA PRO A 321 -5.18 1.98 -2.92
C PRO A 321 -4.59 1.37 -4.20
N THR A 322 -3.83 0.30 -4.08
CA THR A 322 -3.50 -0.55 -5.23
C THR A 322 -4.74 -1.35 -5.62
N PRO A 323 -5.17 -1.34 -6.89
CA PRO A 323 -6.28 -2.16 -7.37
C PRO A 323 -5.99 -3.65 -7.22
N LEU A 324 -7.00 -4.49 -7.44
CA LEU A 324 -6.83 -5.93 -7.48
C LEU A 324 -7.52 -6.56 -8.70
N VAL A 325 -7.00 -7.70 -9.13
CA VAL A 325 -7.71 -8.60 -10.06
C VAL A 325 -8.22 -9.79 -9.27
N TYR A 326 -9.54 -10.04 -9.34
CA TYR A 326 -10.17 -11.19 -8.73
C TYR A 326 -11.12 -11.87 -9.74
N GLY A 327 -10.88 -13.15 -10.02
CA GLY A 327 -11.47 -13.81 -11.18
C GLY A 327 -11.00 -13.12 -12.47
N ASP A 328 -11.92 -12.81 -13.36
CA ASP A 328 -11.63 -12.15 -14.63
C ASP A 328 -11.68 -10.62 -14.58
N TYR A 329 -11.94 -10.04 -13.41
CA TYR A 329 -12.21 -8.61 -13.27
C TYR A 329 -11.11 -7.84 -12.56
N TYR A 330 -10.83 -6.65 -13.07
CA TYR A 330 -9.98 -5.62 -12.46
C TYR A 330 -10.85 -4.66 -11.65
N PHE A 331 -10.58 -4.58 -10.36
CA PHE A 331 -11.36 -3.79 -9.40
C PHE A 331 -10.57 -2.59 -8.91
N THR A 332 -11.16 -1.41 -9.03
CA THR A 332 -10.59 -0.18 -8.49
C THR A 332 -11.45 0.39 -7.38
N LEU A 333 -10.81 0.71 -6.27
CA LEU A 333 -11.38 1.50 -5.18
C LEU A 333 -10.85 2.93 -5.26
N LEU A 334 -11.71 3.87 -5.56
CA LEU A 334 -11.37 5.30 -5.58
C LEU A 334 -11.52 5.91 -4.18
N ASP A 335 -10.79 6.98 -3.93
CA ASP A 335 -10.53 7.61 -2.61
C ASP A 335 -11.76 7.87 -1.75
N ARG A 336 -12.93 8.13 -2.36
CA ARG A 336 -14.20 8.43 -1.67
C ARG A 336 -15.16 7.25 -1.64
N GLY A 337 -14.66 6.04 -1.78
CA GLY A 337 -15.48 4.82 -1.78
C GLY A 337 -16.28 4.62 -3.05
N PHE A 338 -15.87 5.17 -4.17
CA PHE A 338 -16.39 4.78 -5.48
C PHE A 338 -15.65 3.54 -5.97
N PHE A 339 -16.38 2.65 -6.59
CA PHE A 339 -15.87 1.37 -7.05
C PHE A 339 -16.13 1.22 -8.56
N THR A 340 -15.10 0.84 -9.31
CA THR A 340 -15.21 0.56 -10.74
C THR A 340 -14.71 -0.84 -11.03
N VAL A 341 -15.23 -1.45 -12.09
CA VAL A 341 -14.88 -2.81 -12.49
C VAL A 341 -14.69 -2.88 -13.99
N HIS A 342 -13.63 -3.53 -14.42
CA HIS A 342 -13.31 -3.75 -15.81
C HIS A 342 -12.99 -5.22 -16.04
N ASP A 343 -13.20 -5.73 -17.24
CA ASP A 343 -12.57 -6.98 -17.65
C ASP A 343 -11.04 -6.79 -17.63
N ALA A 344 -10.34 -7.64 -16.89
CA ALA A 344 -8.90 -7.45 -16.67
C ALA A 344 -8.06 -7.60 -17.94
N ARG A 345 -8.52 -8.37 -18.93
CA ARG A 345 -7.79 -8.62 -20.18
C ARG A 345 -8.06 -7.60 -21.27
N THR A 346 -9.28 -7.04 -21.29
CA THR A 346 -9.73 -6.17 -22.39
C THR A 346 -9.89 -4.71 -21.98
N GLY A 347 -10.01 -4.43 -20.69
CA GLY A 347 -10.30 -3.10 -20.15
C GLY A 347 -11.75 -2.66 -20.40
N GLU A 348 -12.63 -3.58 -20.85
CA GLU A 348 -14.05 -3.26 -21.02
C GLU A 348 -14.70 -3.05 -19.66
N GLU A 349 -15.32 -1.90 -19.49
CA GLU A 349 -16.00 -1.53 -18.27
C GLU A 349 -17.25 -2.39 -18.05
N GLN A 350 -17.42 -2.92 -16.84
CA GLN A 350 -18.50 -3.82 -16.50
C GLN A 350 -19.63 -3.08 -15.77
N TYR A 351 -20.85 -3.24 -16.28
CA TYR A 351 -22.06 -2.66 -15.70
C TYR A 351 -22.86 -3.77 -15.00
N PHE A 352 -23.04 -3.64 -13.70
CA PHE A 352 -23.64 -4.71 -12.90
C PHE A 352 -25.14 -4.72 -12.82
N THR A 353 -25.86 -3.62 -13.19
CA THR A 353 -27.33 -3.60 -13.30
C THR A 353 -27.82 -2.50 -14.23
N GLU A 354 -29.05 -2.66 -14.79
CA GLU A 354 -29.75 -1.62 -15.54
C GLU A 354 -29.96 -0.31 -14.73
N ARG A 355 -30.00 -0.35 -13.40
CA ARG A 355 -30.10 0.82 -12.53
C ARG A 355 -28.81 1.66 -12.49
N GLN A 356 -27.67 1.09 -12.76
CA GLN A 356 -26.40 1.81 -12.80
C GLN A 356 -26.24 2.61 -14.11
N ILE A 357 -26.88 2.17 -15.17
CA ILE A 357 -26.93 2.87 -16.48
C ILE A 357 -27.71 4.18 -16.37
N LEU A 358 -28.74 4.25 -15.52
CA LEU A 358 -29.60 5.42 -15.36
C LEU A 358 -28.91 6.60 -14.66
N ASP A 359 -27.89 6.36 -13.85
CA ASP A 359 -27.17 7.42 -13.14
C ASP A 359 -26.00 8.02 -13.95
N GLN A 360 -25.77 7.59 -15.18
CA GLN A 360 -24.68 8.03 -16.04
C GLN A 360 -23.27 8.01 -15.38
N GLN A 361 -23.16 7.43 -14.22
CA GLN A 361 -21.91 7.25 -13.48
C GLN A 361 -21.64 5.76 -13.33
N VAL A 362 -20.69 5.32 -14.08
CA VAL A 362 -20.10 4.00 -14.04
C VAL A 362 -19.53 3.65 -12.65
N ARG A 363 -19.47 4.61 -11.76
CA ARG A 363 -18.87 4.51 -10.43
C ARG A 363 -19.94 4.36 -9.37
N ARG A 364 -19.95 3.22 -8.70
CA ARG A 364 -20.85 3.00 -7.56
C ARG A 364 -20.18 3.43 -6.26
N ARG A 365 -20.80 4.31 -5.50
CA ARG A 365 -20.37 4.65 -4.14
C ARG A 365 -20.81 3.55 -3.18
N ILE A 366 -19.84 2.77 -2.68
CA ILE A 366 -20.07 1.63 -1.77
C ILE A 366 -20.13 2.04 -0.29
N ALA A 367 -19.47 3.17 0.05
CA ALA A 367 -19.39 3.65 1.43
C ALA A 367 -19.82 5.12 1.49
N ARG A 368 -20.96 5.37 2.12
CA ARG A 368 -21.43 6.73 2.41
C ARG A 368 -21.00 7.10 3.81
N GLY A 369 -20.32 8.24 3.95
CA GLY A 369 -19.84 8.75 5.24
C GLY A 369 -18.44 8.29 5.64
N ALA A 370 -17.76 7.41 4.88
CA ALA A 370 -16.36 7.12 5.09
C ALA A 370 -15.48 8.34 4.79
N SER A 371 -14.49 8.60 5.65
CA SER A 371 -13.58 9.74 5.53
C SER A 371 -12.65 9.61 4.33
N GLY A 372 -12.22 8.38 4.00
CA GLY A 372 -11.36 8.09 2.86
C GLY A 372 -10.91 6.63 2.83
N PHE A 373 -10.15 6.29 1.79
CA PHE A 373 -9.56 4.96 1.62
C PHE A 373 -8.08 5.09 1.26
N THR A 374 -7.22 4.55 2.11
CA THR A 374 -5.76 4.47 1.89
C THR A 374 -5.30 3.03 1.74
N ALA A 375 -5.84 2.11 2.54
CA ALA A 375 -5.55 0.68 2.44
C ALA A 375 -6.01 0.09 1.12
N SER A 376 -5.21 -0.80 0.54
CA SER A 376 -5.57 -1.54 -0.67
C SER A 376 -6.67 -2.57 -0.36
N PRO A 377 -7.62 -2.79 -1.30
CA PRO A 377 -8.64 -3.82 -1.17
C PRO A 377 -8.02 -5.22 -1.20
N TRP A 378 -8.72 -6.20 -0.64
CA TRP A 378 -8.35 -7.61 -0.70
C TRP A 378 -9.54 -8.51 -0.96
N ALA A 379 -9.31 -9.77 -1.35
CA ALA A 379 -10.38 -10.69 -1.71
C ALA A 379 -10.10 -12.13 -1.24
N TYR A 380 -11.16 -12.80 -0.81
CA TYR A 380 -11.27 -14.24 -0.58
C TYR A 380 -12.76 -14.66 -0.48
N ASN A 381 -13.03 -15.96 -0.59
CA ASN A 381 -14.39 -16.54 -0.42
C ASN A 381 -15.45 -15.83 -1.26
N SER A 382 -15.14 -15.48 -2.52
CA SER A 382 -15.99 -14.75 -3.45
C SER A 382 -16.44 -13.37 -2.93
N LYS A 383 -15.62 -12.72 -2.11
CA LYS A 383 -15.88 -11.39 -1.55
C LYS A 383 -14.68 -10.48 -1.74
N ILE A 384 -14.96 -9.19 -1.89
CA ILE A 384 -13.95 -8.12 -1.85
C ILE A 384 -14.18 -7.32 -0.58
N PHE A 385 -13.09 -6.98 0.06
CA PHE A 385 -13.07 -6.22 1.31
C PHE A 385 -12.36 -4.90 1.07
N VAL A 386 -12.93 -3.81 1.58
CA VAL A 386 -12.34 -2.47 1.49
C VAL A 386 -12.38 -1.81 2.87
N LEU A 387 -11.20 -1.43 3.35
CA LEU A 387 -11.00 -0.82 4.67
C LEU A 387 -10.95 0.70 4.52
N SER A 388 -11.89 1.39 5.18
CA SER A 388 -11.86 2.85 5.28
C SER A 388 -10.88 3.32 6.35
N GLU A 389 -10.50 4.58 6.27
CA GLU A 389 -9.62 5.20 7.26
C GLU A 389 -10.27 5.28 8.65
N ASP A 390 -11.61 5.23 8.73
CA ASP A 390 -12.36 5.16 9.98
C ASP A 390 -12.23 3.80 10.70
N GLY A 391 -11.60 2.80 10.06
CA GLY A 391 -11.49 1.43 10.58
C GLY A 391 -12.69 0.55 10.27
N ASP A 392 -13.55 0.99 9.36
CA ASP A 392 -14.70 0.23 8.88
C ASP A 392 -14.33 -0.55 7.62
N THR A 393 -14.60 -1.84 7.62
CA THR A 393 -14.42 -2.71 6.45
C THR A 393 -15.75 -3.02 5.81
N TYR A 394 -15.92 -2.65 4.55
CA TYR A 394 -17.10 -2.97 3.75
C TYR A 394 -16.85 -4.27 2.99
N VAL A 395 -17.75 -5.23 3.14
CA VAL A 395 -17.68 -6.55 2.47
C VAL A 395 -18.60 -6.53 1.26
N ILE A 396 -18.03 -6.75 0.09
CA ILE A 396 -18.71 -6.68 -1.21
C ILE A 396 -18.86 -8.09 -1.77
N ASP A 397 -20.08 -8.50 -2.07
CA ASP A 397 -20.36 -9.77 -2.75
C ASP A 397 -20.05 -9.67 -4.24
N THR A 398 -19.14 -10.51 -4.74
CA THR A 398 -18.79 -10.53 -6.17
C THR A 398 -19.74 -11.39 -7.01
N THR A 399 -20.62 -12.17 -6.38
CA THR A 399 -21.55 -13.08 -7.06
C THR A 399 -22.92 -12.46 -7.33
N ASP A 400 -23.29 -11.37 -6.62
CA ASP A 400 -24.61 -10.72 -6.73
C ASP A 400 -24.47 -9.19 -6.81
N ASN A 401 -24.28 -8.69 -8.02
CA ASN A 401 -24.31 -7.25 -8.35
C ASN A 401 -23.41 -6.35 -7.48
N PHE A 402 -22.35 -6.88 -6.90
CA PHE A 402 -21.39 -6.14 -6.07
C PHE A 402 -22.07 -5.33 -4.95
N ASN A 403 -23.00 -5.96 -4.26
CA ASN A 403 -23.65 -5.36 -3.12
C ASN A 403 -22.76 -5.42 -1.88
N VAL A 404 -22.77 -4.34 -1.08
CA VAL A 404 -22.21 -4.37 0.27
C VAL A 404 -23.15 -5.21 1.14
N ILE A 405 -22.66 -6.33 1.64
CA ILE A 405 -23.42 -7.31 2.43
C ILE A 405 -23.13 -7.21 3.93
N ALA A 406 -22.01 -6.62 4.32
CA ALA A 406 -21.63 -6.39 5.71
C ALA A 406 -20.73 -5.16 5.84
N THR A 407 -20.73 -4.57 7.02
CA THR A 407 -19.75 -3.57 7.46
C THR A 407 -19.22 -4.02 8.82
N ASN A 408 -17.90 -4.16 8.92
CA ASN A 408 -17.19 -4.61 10.12
C ASN A 408 -16.35 -3.46 10.65
N SER A 409 -16.43 -3.15 11.95
CA SER A 409 -15.72 -2.01 12.54
C SER A 409 -14.77 -2.45 13.65
N LEU A 410 -13.55 -1.91 13.63
CA LEU A 410 -12.59 -2.05 14.73
C LEU A 410 -12.55 -0.81 15.63
N GLY A 411 -13.25 0.28 15.25
CA GLY A 411 -13.38 1.50 16.05
C GLY A 411 -12.09 2.30 16.21
N GLU A 412 -11.11 2.09 15.33
CA GLU A 412 -9.83 2.80 15.33
C GLU A 412 -9.42 3.15 13.90
N VAL A 413 -8.75 4.28 13.72
CA VAL A 413 -8.17 4.69 12.43
C VAL A 413 -7.26 3.59 11.87
N ALA A 414 -7.41 3.28 10.57
CA ALA A 414 -6.63 2.27 9.88
C ALA A 414 -6.29 2.72 8.46
N MET A 415 -5.00 2.68 8.10
CA MET A 415 -4.53 3.06 6.76
C MET A 415 -3.62 2.00 6.14
N SER A 416 -3.19 1.01 6.95
CA SER A 416 -2.35 -0.10 6.47
C SER A 416 -3.18 -1.13 5.73
N SER A 417 -2.63 -1.68 4.64
CA SER A 417 -3.25 -2.83 3.98
C SER A 417 -3.13 -4.07 4.86
N PRO A 418 -4.21 -4.83 5.04
CA PRO A 418 -4.20 -6.05 5.86
C PRO A 418 -3.32 -7.15 5.26
N ALA A 419 -2.90 -8.09 6.11
CA ALA A 419 -2.25 -9.33 5.71
C ALA A 419 -3.16 -10.54 5.97
N ILE A 420 -2.99 -11.59 5.17
CA ILE A 420 -3.75 -12.85 5.29
C ILE A 420 -2.76 -13.99 5.36
N ALA A 421 -2.83 -14.77 6.42
CA ALA A 421 -2.01 -15.97 6.59
C ALA A 421 -2.68 -16.99 7.53
N LYS A 422 -2.41 -18.27 7.32
CA LYS A 422 -2.82 -19.39 8.19
C LYS A 422 -4.30 -19.36 8.60
N GLY A 423 -5.19 -18.93 7.68
CA GLY A 423 -6.64 -18.84 7.94
C GLY A 423 -7.04 -17.69 8.85
N SER A 424 -6.21 -16.68 8.96
CA SER A 424 -6.46 -15.47 9.74
C SER A 424 -6.22 -14.22 8.91
N LEU A 425 -6.97 -13.17 9.24
CA LEU A 425 -6.80 -11.80 8.72
C LEU A 425 -6.10 -10.96 9.81
N PHE A 426 -5.08 -10.22 9.42
CA PHE A 426 -4.33 -9.34 10.30
C PHE A 426 -4.53 -7.90 9.88
N ILE A 427 -5.11 -7.08 10.75
CA ILE A 427 -5.36 -5.65 10.51
C ILE A 427 -4.58 -4.82 11.52
N ARG A 428 -3.76 -3.90 11.00
CA ARG A 428 -3.11 -2.89 11.83
C ARG A 428 -3.98 -1.64 11.86
N THR A 429 -4.35 -1.24 13.06
CA THR A 429 -5.01 0.04 13.34
C THR A 429 -4.00 1.04 13.93
N ARG A 430 -4.45 2.24 14.31
CA ARG A 430 -3.62 3.30 14.88
C ARG A 430 -2.79 2.83 16.09
N SER A 431 -3.37 2.03 16.95
CA SER A 431 -2.75 1.63 18.22
C SER A 431 -2.66 0.12 18.45
N HIS A 432 -3.16 -0.70 17.52
CA HIS A 432 -3.17 -2.15 17.71
C HIS A 432 -2.89 -2.93 16.42
N LEU A 433 -2.41 -4.16 16.60
CA LEU A 433 -2.49 -5.22 15.62
C LEU A 433 -3.57 -6.22 16.05
N TRP A 434 -4.47 -6.57 15.13
CA TRP A 434 -5.57 -7.49 15.35
C TRP A 434 -5.36 -8.77 14.55
N ARG A 435 -5.58 -9.92 15.16
CA ARG A 435 -5.75 -11.20 14.46
C ARG A 435 -7.22 -11.58 14.51
N LEU A 436 -7.81 -11.79 13.35
CA LEU A 436 -9.22 -12.09 13.15
C LEU A 436 -9.36 -13.45 12.44
N SER A 437 -10.23 -14.32 12.95
CA SER A 437 -10.53 -15.64 12.36
C SER A 437 -11.91 -16.10 12.81
N ASN A 438 -12.55 -16.98 12.04
CA ASN A 438 -13.80 -17.61 12.47
C ASN A 438 -13.56 -18.50 13.70
N THR A 439 -13.93 -18.02 14.89
CA THR A 439 -13.75 -18.73 16.15
C THR A 439 -14.72 -19.92 16.34
N THR A 440 -15.79 -19.98 15.56
CA THR A 440 -16.83 -21.02 15.66
C THR A 440 -16.42 -22.40 15.11
N GLN A 441 -15.33 -22.51 14.35
CA GLN A 441 -14.86 -23.80 13.78
C GLN A 441 -13.73 -24.48 14.58
N SER A 442 -13.19 -23.87 15.61
CA SER A 442 -12.11 -24.47 16.43
C SER A 442 -12.59 -25.51 17.45
N SER A 443 -13.89 -25.83 17.54
CA SER A 443 -14.45 -26.81 18.51
C SER A 443 -14.82 -28.18 17.94
N GLU A 444 -14.67 -28.42 16.65
CA GLU A 444 -14.78 -29.80 16.12
C GLU A 444 -13.41 -30.47 16.09
N ALA A 445 -13.01 -30.99 17.25
CA ALA A 445 -11.92 -31.96 17.36
C ALA A 445 -12.24 -33.18 16.50
N VAL A 446 -11.34 -33.52 15.59
CA VAL A 446 -11.34 -34.76 14.85
C VAL A 446 -11.53 -35.94 15.84
N PRO A 447 -12.57 -36.77 15.72
CA PRO A 447 -12.69 -37.92 16.59
C PRO A 447 -11.53 -38.86 16.29
N ALA A 448 -10.76 -39.21 17.33
CA ALA A 448 -9.74 -40.23 17.25
C ALA A 448 -10.35 -41.52 16.75
N VAL A 449 -9.95 -41.96 15.56
CA VAL A 449 -10.26 -43.32 15.06
C VAL A 449 -9.47 -44.28 15.95
N ARG A 450 -10.20 -45.11 16.67
CA ARG A 450 -9.67 -46.25 17.43
C ARG A 450 -9.34 -47.43 16.51
#